data_919aecdec1a700106dea7eb810801625
#
_entry.id   919aecdec1a700106dea7eb810801625
#
_cell.length_a   1.000
_cell.length_b   1.000
_cell.length_c   1.000
_cell.angle_alpha   90.00
_cell.angle_beta   90.00
_cell.angle_gamma   90.00
#
_symmetry.space_group_name_H-M   'P 1'
#
loop_
_entity.id
_entity.type
_entity.pdbx_description
1 polymer ?
#
loop_
_entity_poly.entity_id
_entity_poly.type
_entity_poly.pdbx_seq_one_letter_code
_entity_poly.pdbx_strand_id
1 'polypeptide(L)'
;EVNKTVDAHIKRYCKNSHPKIGWEGEKRLNHFQLFEKIYKNEFYITQSEIKELLLESVLDKMLSVVRTEFAPWMSENRVYMICRCLIHRFNIMNGLL
;
A
#
# COMPACT_ATOMS: atom_id res chain seq x y z
N GLU A 1 -4.35 20.74 -9.04
CA GLU A 1 -3.06 20.99 -8.46
C GLU A 1 -2.94 20.43 -7.05
N VAL A 2 -4.01 20.54 -6.26
CA VAL A 2 -4.06 19.88 -4.94
C VAL A 2 -3.80 18.38 -5.11
N ASN A 3 -4.38 17.76 -6.12
CA ASN A 3 -4.22 16.33 -6.39
C ASN A 3 -2.77 15.95 -6.68
N LYS A 4 -2.08 16.77 -7.47
CA LYS A 4 -0.66 16.53 -7.79
C LYS A 4 0.21 16.64 -6.56
N THR A 5 -0.04 17.63 -5.70
CA THR A 5 0.71 17.82 -4.47
C THR A 5 0.50 16.64 -3.51
N VAL A 6 -0.73 16.20 -3.34
CA VAL A 6 -1.06 15.05 -2.49
C VAL A 6 -0.38 13.79 -3.03
N ASP A 7 -0.48 13.54 -4.34
CA ASP A 7 0.14 12.37 -4.94
C ASP A 7 1.67 12.38 -4.79
N ALA A 8 2.30 13.55 -4.92
CA ALA A 8 3.74 13.68 -4.72
C ALA A 8 4.15 13.35 -3.28
N HIS A 9 3.39 13.83 -2.30
CA HIS A 9 3.63 13.51 -0.89
C HIS A 9 3.44 12.03 -0.59
N ILE A 10 2.39 11.42 -1.13
CA ILE A 10 2.12 10.00 -0.96
C ILE A 10 3.26 9.17 -1.55
N LYS A 11 3.71 9.49 -2.76
CA LYS A 11 4.82 8.78 -3.40
C LYS A 11 6.10 8.88 -2.58
N ARG A 12 6.41 10.08 -2.08
CA ARG A 12 7.60 10.29 -1.26
C ARG A 12 7.50 9.51 0.05
N TYR A 13 6.36 9.55 0.72
CA TYR A 13 6.15 8.81 1.95
C TYR A 13 6.34 7.32 1.74
N CYS A 14 5.73 6.76 0.70
CA CYS A 14 5.84 5.33 0.41
C CYS A 14 7.27 4.92 0.06
N LYS A 15 8.02 5.78 -0.62
CA LYS A 15 9.40 5.50 -0.98
C LYS A 15 10.34 5.55 0.23
N ASN A 16 10.14 6.52 1.12
CA ASN A 16 11.06 6.79 2.23
C ASN A 16 10.68 6.09 3.54
N SER A 17 9.41 5.71 3.69
CA SER A 17 8.95 4.99 4.87
C SER A 17 9.49 3.56 4.84
N HIS A 18 9.99 3.09 5.98
CA HIS A 18 10.52 1.72 6.07
C HIS A 18 10.11 1.08 7.39
N PRO A 19 9.95 -0.26 7.41
CA PRO A 19 9.63 -0.98 8.63
C PRO A 19 10.83 -1.01 9.57
N LYS A 20 10.57 -1.37 10.82
CA LYS A 20 11.62 -1.50 11.82
C LYS A 20 12.49 -2.76 11.66
N ILE A 21 12.03 -3.69 10.82
CA ILE A 21 12.76 -4.93 10.54
C ILE A 21 13.46 -4.83 9.17
N GLY A 22 14.56 -5.53 9.02
CA GLY A 22 15.30 -5.60 7.77
C GLY A 22 15.27 -6.99 7.17
N TRP A 23 16.15 -7.22 6.21
CA TRP A 23 16.27 -8.50 5.52
C TRP A 23 17.75 -8.83 5.38
N GLU A 24 18.20 -9.91 6.02
CA GLU A 24 19.57 -10.44 5.89
C GLU A 24 20.67 -9.40 5.67
N GLY A 25 20.85 -8.47 6.62
CA GLY A 25 21.88 -7.44 6.52
C GLY A 25 21.47 -6.16 5.82
N GLU A 26 20.36 -6.16 5.09
CA GLU A 26 19.81 -4.96 4.49
C GLU A 26 18.89 -4.28 5.48
N LYS A 27 19.31 -3.12 6.01
CA LYS A 27 18.63 -2.48 7.13
C LYS A 27 17.68 -1.36 6.73
N ARG A 28 17.75 -0.87 5.49
CA ARG A 28 16.98 0.30 5.04
C ARG A 28 16.05 0.03 3.87
N LEU A 29 15.45 -1.15 3.87
CA LEU A 29 14.44 -1.46 2.87
C LEU A 29 13.15 -0.71 3.21
N ASN A 30 12.51 -0.10 2.22
CA ASN A 30 11.18 0.43 2.42
C ASN A 30 10.17 -0.74 2.46
N HIS A 31 8.91 -0.45 2.79
CA HIS A 31 7.90 -1.50 2.91
C HIS A 31 7.76 -2.33 1.64
N PHE A 32 7.85 -1.69 0.47
CA PHE A 32 7.67 -2.39 -0.81
C PHE A 32 8.87 -3.24 -1.17
N GLN A 33 10.08 -2.78 -0.86
CA GLN A 33 11.29 -3.57 -1.06
C GLN A 33 11.29 -4.81 -0.18
N LEU A 34 10.87 -4.66 1.08
CA LEU A 34 10.74 -5.80 1.99
C LEU A 34 9.66 -6.76 1.49
N PHE A 35 8.52 -6.23 1.06
CA PHE A 35 7.44 -7.04 0.48
C PHE A 35 7.93 -7.84 -0.73
N GLU A 36 8.68 -7.21 -1.63
CA GLU A 36 9.23 -7.89 -2.79
C GLU A 36 10.18 -9.02 -2.40
N LYS A 37 11.03 -8.79 -1.40
CA LYS A 37 11.94 -9.82 -0.89
C LYS A 37 11.18 -11.01 -0.31
N ILE A 38 10.17 -10.76 0.50
CA ILE A 38 9.34 -11.81 1.07
C ILE A 38 8.63 -12.57 -0.03
N TYR A 39 8.00 -11.85 -0.97
CA TYR A 39 7.25 -12.48 -2.06
C TYR A 39 8.14 -13.39 -2.92
N LYS A 40 9.33 -12.92 -3.25
CA LYS A 40 10.24 -13.68 -4.12
C LYS A 40 10.92 -14.86 -3.44
N ASN A 41 11.06 -14.82 -2.11
CA ASN A 41 11.79 -15.84 -1.37
C ASN A 41 10.90 -16.79 -0.57
N GLU A 42 9.57 -16.58 -0.59
CA GLU A 42 8.65 -17.43 0.12
C GLU A 42 8.16 -18.58 -0.74
N PHE A 43 7.49 -19.56 -0.10
CA PHE A 43 6.90 -20.67 -0.81
C PHE A 43 5.75 -20.21 -1.70
N TYR A 44 5.51 -20.93 -2.79
CA TYR A 44 4.49 -20.60 -3.78
C TYR A 44 3.07 -20.45 -3.18
N ILE A 45 2.77 -21.16 -2.10
CA ILE A 45 1.47 -21.03 -1.43
C ILE A 45 1.28 -19.62 -0.90
N THR A 46 2.31 -19.09 -0.24
CA THR A 46 2.29 -17.73 0.27
C THR A 46 2.15 -16.71 -0.86
N GLN A 47 2.83 -16.95 -1.98
CA GLN A 47 2.71 -16.10 -3.16
C GLN A 47 1.29 -16.08 -3.71
N SER A 48 0.64 -17.25 -3.77
CA SER A 48 -0.76 -17.36 -4.21
C SER A 48 -1.70 -16.58 -3.31
N GLU A 49 -1.53 -16.71 -1.99
CA GLU A 49 -2.35 -16.00 -1.01
C GLU A 49 -2.17 -14.49 -1.12
N ILE A 50 -0.94 -14.03 -1.32
CA ILE A 50 -0.66 -12.60 -1.52
C ILE A 50 -1.34 -12.08 -2.77
N LYS A 51 -1.29 -12.84 -3.87
CA LYS A 51 -1.96 -12.45 -5.11
C LYS A 51 -3.47 -12.32 -4.93
N GLU A 52 -4.09 -13.22 -4.16
CA GLU A 52 -5.52 -13.15 -3.88
C GLU A 52 -5.87 -11.88 -3.09
N LEU A 53 -5.00 -11.44 -2.18
CA LEU A 53 -5.21 -10.21 -1.42
C LEU A 53 -5.06 -8.96 -2.28
N LEU A 54 -4.37 -9.05 -3.41
CA LEU A 54 -4.12 -7.93 -4.31
C LEU A 54 -5.06 -7.90 -5.52
N LEU A 55 -6.27 -8.42 -5.36
CA LEU A 55 -7.31 -8.31 -6.37
C LEU A 55 -8.00 -6.95 -6.27
N GLU A 56 -8.40 -6.41 -7.42
CA GLU A 56 -9.14 -5.13 -7.45
C GLU A 56 -10.41 -5.15 -6.61
N SER A 57 -11.06 -6.31 -6.52
CA SER A 57 -12.26 -6.47 -5.69
C SER A 57 -11.96 -6.25 -4.21
N VAL A 58 -10.78 -6.64 -3.74
CA VAL A 58 -10.35 -6.40 -2.37
C VAL A 58 -10.09 -4.90 -2.15
N LEU A 59 -9.40 -4.27 -3.09
CA LEU A 59 -9.17 -2.82 -3.04
C LEU A 59 -10.50 -2.06 -2.99
N ASP A 60 -11.44 -2.43 -3.85
CA ASP A 60 -12.76 -1.78 -3.89
C ASP A 60 -13.49 -1.91 -2.56
N LYS A 61 -13.41 -3.06 -1.91
CA LYS A 61 -14.01 -3.27 -0.58
C LYS A 61 -13.34 -2.38 0.47
N MET A 62 -12.03 -2.28 0.46
CA MET A 62 -11.31 -1.42 1.40
C MET A 62 -11.69 0.04 1.21
N LEU A 63 -11.74 0.51 -0.02
CA LEU A 63 -12.13 1.89 -0.33
C LEU A 63 -13.57 2.16 0.09
N SER A 64 -14.47 1.21 -0.13
CA SER A 64 -15.86 1.32 0.30
C SER A 64 -15.97 1.47 1.81
N VAL A 65 -15.23 0.66 2.57
CA VAL A 65 -15.22 0.75 4.03
C VAL A 65 -14.76 2.13 4.49
N VAL A 66 -13.67 2.65 3.90
CA VAL A 66 -13.17 3.98 4.26
C VAL A 66 -14.22 5.05 3.97
N ARG A 67 -14.85 4.98 2.80
CA ARG A 67 -15.83 5.99 2.36
C ARG A 67 -17.15 5.94 3.13
N THR A 68 -17.56 4.77 3.59
CA THR A 68 -18.86 4.62 4.26
C THR A 68 -18.77 4.56 5.79
N GLU A 69 -17.82 3.78 6.32
CA GLU A 69 -17.73 3.56 7.76
C GLU A 69 -16.93 4.64 8.48
N PHE A 70 -15.90 5.17 7.84
CA PHE A 70 -15.02 6.16 8.47
C PHE A 70 -15.29 7.60 8.06
N ALA A 71 -15.95 7.83 6.93
CA ALA A 71 -16.23 9.18 6.46
C ALA A 71 -16.97 10.05 7.48
N PRO A 72 -17.95 9.54 8.27
CA PRO A 72 -18.61 10.36 9.28
C PRO A 72 -17.70 10.89 10.38
N TRP A 73 -16.54 10.27 10.58
CA TRP A 73 -15.61 10.59 11.65
C TRP A 73 -14.38 11.38 11.17
N MET A 74 -14.29 11.67 9.87
CA MET A 74 -13.13 12.31 9.26
C MET A 74 -13.55 13.41 8.30
N SER A 75 -12.65 14.37 8.07
CA SER A 75 -12.86 15.37 7.02
C SER A 75 -12.82 14.70 5.63
N GLU A 76 -13.47 15.32 4.66
CA GLU A 76 -13.44 14.85 3.27
C GLU A 76 -12.00 14.74 2.75
N ASN A 77 -11.17 15.72 3.08
CA ASN A 77 -9.76 15.71 2.65
C ASN A 77 -9.01 14.51 3.21
N ARG A 78 -9.27 14.16 4.47
CA ARG A 78 -8.62 12.99 5.09
C ARG A 78 -9.07 11.69 4.46
N VAL A 79 -10.36 11.54 4.20
CA VAL A 79 -10.90 10.36 3.49
C VAL A 79 -10.26 10.26 2.12
N TYR A 80 -10.16 11.36 1.39
CA TYR A 80 -9.54 11.40 0.07
C TYR A 80 -8.07 10.95 0.13
N MET A 81 -7.31 11.48 1.08
CA MET A 81 -5.90 11.11 1.24
C MET A 81 -5.71 9.65 1.57
N ILE A 82 -6.54 9.10 2.46
CA ILE A 82 -6.46 7.68 2.81
C ILE A 82 -6.75 6.81 1.59
N CYS A 83 -7.79 7.13 0.84
CA CYS A 83 -8.14 6.37 -0.37
C CYS A 83 -7.02 6.44 -1.41
N ARG A 84 -6.44 7.61 -1.63
CA ARG A 84 -5.33 7.77 -2.58
C ARG A 84 -4.10 6.98 -2.13
N CYS A 85 -3.82 6.96 -0.84
CA CYS A 85 -2.70 6.21 -0.30
C CYS A 85 -2.91 4.70 -0.51
N LEU A 86 -4.11 4.19 -0.24
CA LEU A 86 -4.44 2.78 -0.45
C LEU A 86 -4.29 2.38 -1.91
N ILE A 87 -4.81 3.19 -2.82
CA ILE A 87 -4.71 2.94 -4.26
C ILE A 87 -3.24 2.90 -4.68
N HIS A 88 -2.46 3.87 -4.24
CA HIS A 88 -1.05 3.96 -4.60
C HIS A 88 -0.26 2.74 -4.11
N ARG A 89 -0.46 2.36 -2.85
CA ARG A 89 0.21 1.18 -2.27
C ARG A 89 -0.22 -0.10 -2.98
N PHE A 90 -1.50 -0.23 -3.26
CA PHE A 90 -2.02 -1.38 -4.00
C PHE A 90 -1.35 -1.51 -5.36
N ASN A 91 -1.26 -0.40 -6.09
CA ASN A 91 -0.65 -0.40 -7.43
C ASN A 91 0.83 -0.77 -7.38
N ILE A 92 1.57 -0.26 -6.41
CA ILE A 92 2.99 -0.59 -6.25
C ILE A 92 3.15 -2.08 -5.95
N MET A 93 2.40 -2.59 -4.98
CA MET A 93 2.51 -4.00 -4.59
C MET A 93 2.12 -4.93 -5.73
N ASN A 94 1.07 -4.58 -6.46
CA ASN A 94 0.63 -5.35 -7.62
C ASN A 94 1.67 -5.35 -8.74
N GLY A 95 2.37 -4.24 -8.92
CA GLY A 95 3.45 -4.14 -9.90
C GLY A 95 4.68 -4.97 -9.55
N LEU A 96 4.82 -5.36 -8.29
CA LEU A 96 5.94 -6.19 -7.83
C LEU A 96 5.67 -7.69 -8.02
N LEU A 97 4.44 -8.05 -8.33
CA LEU A 97 4.06 -9.45 -8.58
C LEU A 97 4.31 -9.80 -10.04
#